data_d2fab0ea0891b8606b81be2746d09ae2
#
_entry.id   d2fab0ea0891b8606b81be2746d09ae2
#
_cell.length_a   1.000
_cell.length_b   1.000
_cell.length_c   1.000
_cell.angle_alpha   90.00
_cell.angle_beta   90.00
_cell.angle_gamma   90.00
#
_symmetry.space_group_name_H-M   'P 1'
#
loop_
_entity.id
_entity.type
_entity.pdbx_description
1 polymer ?
#
loop_
_entity_poly.entity_id
_entity_poly.type
_entity_poly.pdbx_seq_one_letter_code
_entity_poly.pdbx_strand_id
1 'polypeptide(L)'
;YCVKFDPIFSECAYRGIPDIRVIVFRGYPVMAMLRLPTRKSHGKANLHQGAVGAGLDLATGETTCAVIGNSGITEHPDTGALIAGRQIPRWPYLLDFAARCHELTGLGYIGVDIVLDRDKGPMLLELNVRPGLNIQIANRCGLRDRLKIIEAQPDGVGVAERVAFSMGSLLQPATAAH
;
A
#
# COMPACT_ATOMS: atom_id res chain seq x y z
N TYR A 1 -15.25 -0.60 17.70
CA TYR A 1 -15.35 0.68 16.96
C TYR A 1 -15.61 0.42 15.47
N CYS A 2 -16.53 1.14 14.89
CA CYS A 2 -16.79 1.09 13.45
C CYS A 2 -15.98 2.19 12.77
N VAL A 3 -15.05 1.81 11.88
CA VAL A 3 -14.17 2.74 11.15
C VAL A 3 -15.03 3.63 10.25
N LYS A 4 -14.78 4.92 10.28
CA LYS A 4 -15.36 5.91 9.38
C LYS A 4 -14.25 6.33 8.41
N PHE A 5 -14.21 5.76 7.22
CA PHE A 5 -13.13 6.01 6.27
C PHE A 5 -13.01 7.51 5.89
N ASP A 6 -11.78 7.90 5.58
CA ASP A 6 -11.46 9.26 5.16
C ASP A 6 -12.19 9.63 3.87
N PRO A 7 -12.82 10.81 3.78
CA PRO A 7 -13.56 11.27 2.59
C PRO A 7 -12.75 11.27 1.29
N ILE A 8 -11.42 11.28 1.35
CA ILE A 8 -10.55 11.23 0.16
C ILE A 8 -10.82 10.00 -0.73
N PHE A 9 -11.36 8.93 -0.14
CA PHE A 9 -11.69 7.70 -0.87
C PHE A 9 -13.16 7.61 -1.29
N SER A 10 -14.01 8.60 -0.97
CA SER A 10 -15.45 8.53 -1.20
C SER A 10 -15.84 8.32 -2.66
N GLU A 11 -15.06 8.87 -3.59
CA GLU A 11 -15.30 8.75 -5.02
C GLU A 11 -14.82 7.42 -5.62
N CYS A 12 -13.86 6.74 -4.97
CA CYS A 12 -13.21 5.54 -5.51
C CYS A 12 -13.42 4.29 -4.65
N ALA A 13 -14.46 4.26 -3.81
CA ALA A 13 -14.82 3.08 -3.04
C ALA A 13 -16.30 2.76 -3.17
N TYR A 14 -16.62 1.49 -3.38
CA TYR A 14 -17.98 1.01 -3.36
C TYR A 14 -18.25 0.28 -2.05
N ARG A 15 -19.09 0.86 -1.18
CA ARG A 15 -19.55 0.27 0.10
C ARG A 15 -18.44 -0.52 0.80
N GLY A 16 -17.80 0.05 1.77
CA GLY A 16 -16.73 -0.60 2.51
C GLY A 16 -15.58 0.35 2.76
N ILE A 17 -14.53 -0.16 3.37
CA ILE A 17 -13.42 0.66 3.82
C ILE A 17 -12.21 0.34 2.96
N PRO A 18 -11.68 1.32 2.19
CA PRO A 18 -10.38 1.21 1.55
C PRO A 18 -9.29 1.01 2.60
N ASP A 19 -8.28 0.25 2.26
CA ASP A 19 -7.10 0.11 3.10
C ASP A 19 -5.81 0.22 2.30
N ILE A 20 -4.74 0.49 3.02
CA ILE A 20 -3.39 0.60 2.48
C ILE A 20 -2.60 -0.60 3.01
N ARG A 21 -2.11 -1.46 2.10
CA ARG A 21 -1.15 -2.50 2.45
C ARG A 21 0.26 -2.02 2.19
N VAL A 22 1.10 -2.07 3.21
CA VAL A 22 2.54 -1.82 3.11
C VAL A 22 3.29 -3.12 3.39
N ILE A 23 4.16 -3.54 2.49
CA ILE A 23 5.13 -4.61 2.77
C ILE A 23 6.34 -3.98 3.45
N VAL A 24 6.69 -4.54 4.60
CA VAL A 24 7.86 -4.15 5.38
C VAL A 24 8.82 -5.32 5.45
N PHE A 25 10.08 -5.08 5.10
CA PHE A 25 11.16 -6.06 5.17
C PHE A 25 12.32 -5.51 5.98
N ARG A 26 12.75 -6.22 7.04
CA ARG A 26 13.76 -5.76 7.99
C ARG A 26 13.50 -4.35 8.54
N GLY A 27 12.21 -4.00 8.69
CA GLY A 27 11.78 -2.66 9.11
C GLY A 27 11.78 -1.58 8.04
N TYR A 28 12.12 -1.90 6.79
CA TYR A 28 12.04 -0.99 5.65
C TYR A 28 10.70 -1.17 4.91
N PRO A 29 9.88 -0.14 4.69
CA PRO A 29 8.77 -0.19 3.75
C PRO A 29 9.31 -0.43 2.34
N VAL A 30 8.94 -1.54 1.69
CA VAL A 30 9.52 -1.90 0.38
C VAL A 30 8.54 -1.80 -0.78
N MET A 31 7.25 -1.87 -0.52
CA MET A 31 6.21 -1.72 -1.52
C MET A 31 4.87 -1.41 -0.84
N ALA A 32 4.03 -0.63 -1.50
CA ALA A 32 2.71 -0.29 -0.98
C ALA A 32 1.63 -0.36 -2.07
N MET A 33 0.39 -0.63 -1.68
CA MET A 33 -0.79 -0.53 -2.55
C MET A 33 -2.00 -0.05 -1.77
N LEU A 34 -2.87 0.68 -2.45
CA LEU A 34 -4.22 0.98 -2.00
C LEU A 34 -5.17 -0.12 -2.50
N ARG A 35 -6.03 -0.63 -1.63
CA ARG A 35 -7.07 -1.61 -1.98
C ARG A 35 -8.43 -0.94 -1.91
N LEU A 36 -9.15 -0.96 -3.03
CA LEU A 36 -10.44 -0.29 -3.15
C LEU A 36 -11.57 -1.33 -3.27
N PRO A 37 -12.53 -1.31 -2.34
CA PRO A 37 -13.70 -2.17 -2.41
C PRO A 37 -14.52 -1.94 -3.67
N THR A 38 -15.04 -3.03 -4.26
CA THR A 38 -15.93 -3.02 -5.40
C THR A 38 -17.24 -3.74 -5.09
N ARG A 39 -18.23 -3.61 -5.98
CA ARG A 39 -19.45 -4.43 -5.93
C ARG A 39 -19.12 -5.92 -6.02
N LYS A 40 -18.18 -6.29 -6.89
CA LYS A 40 -17.71 -7.66 -7.06
C LYS A 40 -17.09 -8.24 -5.79
N SER A 41 -16.36 -7.42 -5.03
CA SER A 41 -15.76 -7.83 -3.75
C SER A 41 -16.74 -7.73 -2.57
N HIS A 42 -18.02 -7.40 -2.81
CA HIS A 42 -19.03 -7.19 -1.77
C HIS A 42 -18.60 -6.16 -0.71
N GLY A 43 -17.92 -5.10 -1.13
CA GLY A 43 -17.42 -4.05 -0.23
C GLY A 43 -16.18 -4.42 0.58
N LYS A 44 -15.50 -5.52 0.26
CA LYS A 44 -14.25 -5.92 0.91
C LYS A 44 -13.03 -5.44 0.11
N ALA A 45 -12.02 -4.95 0.80
CA ALA A 45 -10.74 -4.56 0.22
C ALA A 45 -9.84 -5.80 -0.05
N ASN A 46 -10.38 -6.81 -0.73
CA ASN A 46 -9.70 -8.07 -0.99
C ASN A 46 -9.59 -8.34 -2.50
N LEU A 47 -8.34 -8.33 -3.01
CA LEU A 47 -8.05 -8.50 -4.44
C LEU A 47 -8.50 -9.86 -4.97
N HIS A 48 -8.40 -10.93 -4.18
CA HIS A 48 -8.87 -12.27 -4.57
C HIS A 48 -10.39 -12.34 -4.75
N GLN A 49 -11.13 -11.42 -4.09
CA GLN A 49 -12.58 -11.31 -4.21
C GLN A 49 -13.02 -10.26 -5.25
N GLY A 50 -12.07 -9.64 -5.95
CA GLY A 50 -12.35 -8.69 -7.01
C GLY A 50 -12.30 -7.22 -6.61
N ALA A 51 -11.65 -6.88 -5.48
CA ALA A 51 -11.29 -5.50 -5.19
C ALA A 51 -10.24 -4.98 -6.17
N VAL A 52 -10.17 -3.67 -6.33
CA VAL A 52 -9.10 -3.00 -7.07
C VAL A 52 -7.84 -2.94 -6.22
N GLY A 53 -6.69 -3.24 -6.81
CA GLY A 53 -5.37 -2.94 -6.25
C GLY A 53 -4.73 -1.81 -7.04
N ALA A 54 -4.43 -0.69 -6.38
CA ALA A 54 -3.69 0.42 -6.99
C ALA A 54 -2.30 0.51 -6.39
N GLY A 55 -1.26 0.50 -7.23
CA GLY A 55 0.12 0.70 -6.79
C GLY A 55 0.30 2.07 -6.17
N LEU A 56 1.20 2.17 -5.19
CA LEU A 56 1.56 3.42 -4.54
C LEU A 56 3.05 3.68 -4.73
N ASP A 57 3.37 4.86 -5.23
CA ASP A 57 4.74 5.35 -5.27
C ASP A 57 5.24 5.55 -3.84
N LEU A 58 6.36 4.90 -3.49
CA LEU A 58 6.90 4.99 -2.13
C LEU A 58 7.46 6.37 -1.79
N ALA A 59 7.94 7.12 -2.78
CA ALA A 59 8.50 8.43 -2.54
C ALA A 59 7.41 9.46 -2.23
N THR A 60 6.30 9.39 -2.98
CA THR A 60 5.27 10.44 -2.94
C THR A 60 3.98 10.01 -2.24
N GLY A 61 3.63 8.72 -2.25
CA GLY A 61 2.33 8.23 -1.79
C GLY A 61 1.21 8.44 -2.82
N GLU A 62 1.57 8.74 -4.06
CA GLU A 62 0.62 8.88 -5.15
C GLU A 62 0.25 7.52 -5.73
N THR A 63 -1.02 7.32 -6.05
CA THR A 63 -1.47 6.12 -6.77
C THR A 63 -0.98 6.15 -8.22
N THR A 64 -0.42 5.03 -8.68
CA THR A 64 0.18 4.92 -10.02
C THR A 64 -0.74 4.19 -10.97
N CYS A 65 -0.65 2.88 -11.06
CA CYS A 65 -1.47 2.02 -11.90
C CYS A 65 -2.45 1.20 -11.06
N ALA A 66 -3.51 0.71 -11.67
CA ALA A 66 -4.50 -0.09 -10.96
C ALA A 66 -4.83 -1.38 -11.73
N VAL A 67 -5.23 -2.40 -10.98
CA VAL A 67 -5.60 -3.71 -11.51
C VAL A 67 -6.82 -4.29 -10.79
N ILE A 68 -7.58 -5.13 -11.52
CA ILE A 68 -8.52 -6.09 -10.96
C ILE A 68 -8.07 -7.48 -11.40
N GLY A 69 -7.74 -8.36 -10.46
CA GLY A 69 -7.06 -9.61 -10.79
C GLY A 69 -5.73 -9.31 -11.49
N ASN A 70 -5.59 -9.72 -12.76
CA ASN A 70 -4.40 -9.47 -13.58
C ASN A 70 -4.63 -8.41 -14.67
N SER A 71 -5.83 -7.83 -14.76
CA SER A 71 -6.18 -6.86 -15.80
C SER A 71 -5.96 -5.43 -15.33
N GLY A 72 -5.19 -4.65 -16.08
CA GLY A 72 -5.02 -3.22 -15.84
C GLY A 72 -6.30 -2.44 -16.07
N ILE A 73 -6.56 -1.47 -15.20
CA ILE A 73 -7.69 -0.55 -15.30
C ILE A 73 -7.24 0.88 -15.01
N THR A 74 -7.99 1.87 -15.50
CA THR A 74 -7.76 3.30 -15.24
C THR A 74 -8.78 3.90 -14.29
N GLU A 75 -9.99 3.36 -14.30
CA GLU A 75 -11.15 3.84 -13.55
C GLU A 75 -11.69 2.77 -12.63
N HIS A 76 -12.27 3.19 -11.50
CA HIS A 76 -12.96 2.29 -10.60
C HIS A 76 -14.25 1.74 -11.27
N PRO A 77 -14.46 0.41 -11.32
CA PRO A 77 -15.50 -0.21 -12.15
C PRO A 77 -16.93 0.16 -11.75
N ASP A 78 -17.16 0.55 -10.51
CA ASP A 78 -18.50 0.86 -10.00
C ASP A 78 -18.77 2.36 -9.92
N THR A 79 -17.74 3.20 -9.87
CA THR A 79 -17.90 4.65 -9.70
C THR A 79 -17.44 5.47 -10.90
N GLY A 80 -16.62 4.90 -11.80
CA GLY A 80 -16.02 5.62 -12.91
C GLY A 80 -14.91 6.62 -12.50
N ALA A 81 -14.56 6.68 -11.23
CA ALA A 81 -13.52 7.60 -10.77
C ALA A 81 -12.14 7.15 -11.22
N LEU A 82 -11.32 8.10 -11.69
CA LEU A 82 -9.91 7.86 -12.01
C LEU A 82 -9.16 7.43 -10.75
N ILE A 83 -8.31 6.42 -10.89
CA ILE A 83 -7.59 5.83 -9.76
C ILE A 83 -6.17 6.41 -9.65
N ALA A 84 -5.45 6.55 -10.76
CA ALA A 84 -4.09 7.10 -10.77
C ALA A 84 -4.08 8.60 -10.40
N GLY A 85 -2.97 9.06 -9.81
CA GLY A 85 -2.77 10.46 -9.45
C GLY A 85 -3.43 10.89 -8.13
N ARG A 86 -3.93 9.94 -7.33
CA ARG A 86 -4.50 10.26 -6.01
C ARG A 86 -3.44 10.25 -4.93
N GLN A 87 -3.35 11.35 -4.19
CA GLN A 87 -2.38 11.53 -3.13
C GLN A 87 -2.88 10.94 -1.82
N ILE A 88 -2.14 10.00 -1.22
CA ILE A 88 -2.42 9.51 0.13
C ILE A 88 -1.97 10.55 1.17
N PRO A 89 -2.86 11.01 2.07
CA PRO A 89 -2.50 12.03 3.05
C PRO A 89 -1.52 11.47 4.09
N ARG A 90 -0.64 12.33 4.59
CA ARG A 90 0.34 12.00 5.64
C ARG A 90 1.24 10.81 5.28
N TRP A 91 1.61 10.67 4.03
CA TRP A 91 2.31 9.49 3.53
C TRP A 91 3.57 9.11 4.31
N PRO A 92 4.51 10.02 4.63
CA PRO A 92 5.68 9.66 5.42
C PRO A 92 5.33 9.12 6.81
N TYR A 93 4.27 9.63 7.44
CA TYR A 93 3.79 9.12 8.71
C TYR A 93 3.24 7.69 8.59
N LEU A 94 2.56 7.36 7.49
CA LEU A 94 2.05 6.00 7.24
C LEU A 94 3.19 4.99 7.05
N LEU A 95 4.27 5.39 6.38
CA LEU A 95 5.46 4.56 6.23
C LEU A 95 6.19 4.37 7.56
N ASP A 96 6.33 5.42 8.38
CA ASP A 96 6.89 5.33 9.74
C ASP A 96 6.04 4.40 10.61
N PHE A 97 4.72 4.55 10.57
CA PHE A 97 3.78 3.68 11.27
C PHE A 97 3.95 2.21 10.87
N ALA A 98 4.05 1.91 9.57
CA ALA A 98 4.26 0.56 9.07
C ALA A 98 5.63 0.01 9.49
N ALA A 99 6.70 0.81 9.40
CA ALA A 99 8.04 0.41 9.80
C ALA A 99 8.13 0.06 11.30
N ARG A 100 7.43 0.81 12.16
CA ARG A 100 7.34 0.52 13.62
C ARG A 100 6.66 -0.81 13.93
N CYS A 101 5.82 -1.34 13.06
CA CYS A 101 5.23 -2.66 13.26
C CYS A 101 6.30 -3.77 13.28
N HIS A 102 7.43 -3.58 12.60
CA HIS A 102 8.60 -4.46 12.71
C HIS A 102 9.18 -4.43 14.12
N GLU A 103 9.36 -3.25 14.72
CA GLU A 103 9.89 -3.09 16.08
C GLU A 103 9.00 -3.79 17.13
N LEU A 104 7.68 -3.71 16.93
CA LEU A 104 6.71 -4.33 17.86
C LEU A 104 6.68 -5.86 17.76
N THR A 105 6.97 -6.42 16.58
CA THR A 105 6.76 -7.85 16.31
C THR A 105 8.05 -8.64 16.18
N GLY A 106 9.17 -8.00 15.84
CA GLY A 106 10.43 -8.65 15.50
C GLY A 106 10.40 -9.46 14.20
N LEU A 107 9.30 -9.37 13.42
CA LEU A 107 9.14 -10.14 12.18
C LEU A 107 9.93 -9.50 11.05
N GLY A 108 10.81 -10.27 10.40
CA GLY A 108 11.65 -9.78 9.32
C GLY A 108 10.91 -9.45 8.03
N TYR A 109 9.72 -10.02 7.81
CA TYR A 109 8.88 -9.77 6.63
C TYR A 109 7.41 -9.78 7.04
N ILE A 110 6.71 -8.66 6.85
CA ILE A 110 5.31 -8.50 7.22
C ILE A 110 4.55 -7.65 6.20
N GLY A 111 3.24 -7.90 6.11
CA GLY A 111 2.28 -7.01 5.48
C GLY A 111 1.52 -6.23 6.54
N VAL A 112 1.54 -4.92 6.48
CA VAL A 112 0.84 -4.03 7.38
C VAL A 112 -0.36 -3.45 6.67
N ASP A 113 -1.56 -3.72 7.17
CA ASP A 113 -2.81 -3.20 6.63
C ASP A 113 -3.28 -2.03 7.49
N ILE A 114 -3.42 -0.86 6.86
CA ILE A 114 -3.74 0.41 7.51
C ILE A 114 -5.01 0.96 6.91
N VAL A 115 -5.97 1.36 7.75
CA VAL A 115 -7.14 2.13 7.35
C VAL A 115 -6.97 3.58 7.78
N LEU A 116 -7.51 4.50 6.98
CA LEU A 116 -7.56 5.91 7.33
C LEU A 116 -8.95 6.21 7.91
N ASP A 117 -9.02 6.37 9.22
CA ASP A 117 -10.24 6.79 9.89
C ASP A 117 -10.33 8.32 9.91
N ARG A 118 -11.50 8.86 9.55
CA ARG A 118 -11.75 10.30 9.48
C ARG A 118 -11.49 11.02 10.80
N ASP A 119 -11.86 10.40 11.90
CA ASP A 119 -11.87 11.04 13.22
C ASP A 119 -10.57 10.71 14.00
N LYS A 120 -9.97 9.52 13.76
CA LYS A 120 -8.81 9.02 14.50
C LYS A 120 -7.51 9.01 13.67
N GLY A 121 -7.60 9.22 12.36
CA GLY A 121 -6.45 9.11 11.46
C GLY A 121 -6.07 7.65 11.15
N PRO A 122 -4.80 7.38 10.87
CA PRO A 122 -4.33 6.04 10.54
C PRO A 122 -4.50 5.05 11.68
N MET A 123 -5.06 3.89 11.38
CA MET A 123 -5.28 2.80 12.33
C MET A 123 -4.76 1.48 11.75
N LEU A 124 -4.06 0.70 12.57
CA LEU A 124 -3.69 -0.66 12.21
C LEU A 124 -4.95 -1.54 12.14
N LEU A 125 -5.16 -2.15 10.98
CA LEU A 125 -6.23 -3.11 10.79
C LEU A 125 -5.74 -4.54 11.07
N GLU A 126 -4.61 -4.92 10.44
CA GLU A 126 -4.10 -6.28 10.50
C GLU A 126 -2.59 -6.32 10.23
N LEU A 127 -1.90 -7.31 10.83
CA LEU A 127 -0.53 -7.70 10.50
C LEU A 127 -0.53 -9.09 9.86
N ASN A 128 0.04 -9.18 8.67
CA ASN A 128 0.10 -10.42 7.90
C ASN A 128 1.54 -10.96 7.85
N VAL A 129 1.79 -12.12 8.44
CA VAL A 129 3.12 -12.77 8.42
C VAL A 129 3.46 -13.41 7.06
N ARG A 130 2.45 -13.63 6.23
CA ARG A 130 2.60 -14.15 4.85
C ARG A 130 1.71 -13.34 3.90
N PRO A 131 2.05 -12.05 3.66
CA PRO A 131 1.24 -11.21 2.80
C PRO A 131 1.23 -11.73 1.37
N GLY A 132 0.05 -11.69 0.75
CA GLY A 132 -0.12 -12.08 -0.66
C GLY A 132 0.70 -11.18 -1.60
N LEU A 133 1.18 -11.76 -2.69
CA LEU A 133 2.10 -11.11 -3.63
C LEU A 133 1.42 -10.27 -4.73
N ASN A 134 0.09 -10.15 -4.71
CA ASN A 134 -0.66 -9.36 -5.70
C ASN A 134 -0.29 -7.86 -5.69
N ILE A 135 0.35 -7.39 -4.63
CA ILE A 135 0.93 -6.05 -4.56
C ILE A 135 1.96 -5.80 -5.67
N GLN A 136 2.68 -6.83 -6.13
CA GLN A 136 3.61 -6.73 -7.25
C GLN A 136 2.88 -6.46 -8.57
N ILE A 137 1.70 -7.09 -8.75
CA ILE A 137 0.86 -6.87 -9.94
C ILE A 137 0.31 -5.45 -9.93
N ALA A 138 -0.20 -4.99 -8.78
CA ALA A 138 -0.69 -3.63 -8.59
C ALA A 138 0.37 -2.56 -8.86
N ASN A 139 1.64 -2.84 -8.55
CA ASN A 139 2.75 -1.93 -8.79
C ASN A 139 3.48 -2.17 -10.12
N ARG A 140 3.09 -3.19 -10.90
CA ARG A 140 3.82 -3.64 -12.10
C ARG A 140 5.33 -3.80 -11.87
N CYS A 141 5.72 -4.19 -10.68
CA CYS A 141 7.09 -4.26 -10.24
C CYS A 141 7.31 -5.45 -9.29
N GLY A 142 8.40 -6.18 -9.47
CA GLY A 142 8.78 -7.27 -8.59
C GLY A 142 9.38 -6.78 -7.26
N LEU A 143 9.18 -7.54 -6.19
CA LEU A 143 9.78 -7.27 -4.88
C LEU A 143 11.27 -7.64 -4.81
N ARG A 144 11.70 -8.64 -5.57
CA ARG A 144 13.01 -9.28 -5.44
C ARG A 144 14.18 -8.29 -5.37
N ASP A 145 14.22 -7.35 -6.30
CA ASP A 145 15.37 -6.43 -6.39
C ASP A 145 15.34 -5.41 -5.23
N ARG A 146 14.15 -4.99 -4.79
CA ARG A 146 14.01 -4.15 -3.60
C ARG A 146 14.46 -4.86 -2.34
N LEU A 147 14.11 -6.15 -2.17
CA LEU A 147 14.55 -6.94 -1.02
C LEU A 147 16.09 -7.08 -0.99
N LYS A 148 16.73 -7.33 -2.13
CA LYS A 148 18.20 -7.37 -2.23
C LYS A 148 18.87 -6.05 -1.84
N ILE A 149 18.29 -4.91 -2.24
CA ILE A 149 18.79 -3.59 -1.85
C ILE A 149 18.74 -3.44 -0.32
N ILE A 150 17.67 -3.90 0.30
CA ILE A 150 17.53 -3.85 1.77
C ILE A 150 18.45 -4.84 2.47
N GLU A 151 18.66 -6.03 1.92
CA GLU A 151 19.60 -7.02 2.48
C GLU A 151 21.03 -6.49 2.58
N ALA A 152 21.41 -5.58 1.69
CA ALA A 152 22.70 -4.92 1.70
C ALA A 152 22.82 -3.75 2.70
N GLN A 153 21.71 -3.36 3.38
CA GLN A 153 21.76 -2.29 4.37
C GLN A 153 22.31 -2.79 5.71
N PRO A 154 23.01 -1.93 6.46
CA PRO A 154 23.51 -2.29 7.77
C PRO A 154 22.35 -2.57 8.75
N ASP A 155 22.64 -3.36 9.78
CA ASP A 155 21.74 -3.55 10.92
C ASP A 155 21.76 -2.33 11.86
N GLY A 156 20.73 -2.19 12.68
CA GLY A 156 20.65 -1.16 13.72
C GLY A 156 20.26 0.24 13.21
N VAL A 157 19.87 0.35 11.95
CA VAL A 157 19.37 1.61 11.36
C VAL A 157 18.04 2.00 12.00
N GLY A 158 17.88 3.28 12.38
CA GLY A 158 16.66 3.80 13.01
C GLY A 158 15.46 3.83 12.06
N VAL A 159 14.24 3.85 12.63
CA VAL A 159 12.98 3.84 11.84
C VAL A 159 12.95 4.99 10.83
N ALA A 160 13.25 6.22 11.26
CA ALA A 160 13.21 7.40 10.39
C ALA A 160 14.17 7.29 9.20
N GLU A 161 15.38 6.77 9.44
CA GLU A 161 16.39 6.56 8.38
C GLU A 161 15.95 5.47 7.41
N ARG A 162 15.37 4.36 7.89
CA ARG A 162 14.82 3.30 7.05
C ARG A 162 13.69 3.81 6.15
N VAL A 163 12.81 4.63 6.70
CA VAL A 163 11.72 5.26 5.91
C VAL A 163 12.28 6.21 4.87
N ALA A 164 13.21 7.10 5.25
CA ALA A 164 13.85 8.02 4.32
C ALA A 164 14.59 7.27 3.19
N PHE A 165 15.30 6.19 3.52
CA PHE A 165 15.96 5.33 2.54
C PHE A 165 14.93 4.71 1.58
N SER A 166 13.83 4.16 2.07
CA SER A 166 12.78 3.56 1.25
C SER A 166 12.15 4.57 0.28
N MET A 167 11.90 5.79 0.74
CA MET A 167 11.34 6.87 -0.08
C MET A 167 12.34 7.38 -1.13
N GLY A 168 13.63 7.39 -0.84
CA GLY A 168 14.67 7.93 -1.73
C GLY A 168 15.29 6.93 -2.70
N SER A 169 15.40 5.65 -2.29
CA SER A 169 16.24 4.67 -2.99
C SER A 169 15.47 3.51 -3.63
N LEU A 170 14.22 3.27 -3.23
CA LEU A 170 13.37 2.22 -3.78
C LEU A 170 12.39 2.75 -4.85
N LEU A 171 12.89 3.60 -5.74
CA LEU A 171 12.09 4.18 -6.82
C LEU A 171 11.47 3.09 -7.70
N GLN A 172 10.26 3.33 -8.17
CA GLN A 172 9.67 2.51 -9.23
C GLN A 172 10.50 2.76 -10.52
N PRO A 173 10.80 1.70 -11.30
CA PRO A 173 11.31 1.93 -12.64
C PRO A 173 10.28 2.79 -13.38
N ALA A 174 10.75 3.87 -14.02
CA ALA A 174 9.89 4.71 -14.84
C ALA A 174 9.07 3.80 -15.76
N THR A 175 7.74 3.89 -15.69
CA THR A 175 6.86 3.18 -16.62
C THR A 175 7.22 3.66 -18.01
N ALA A 176 7.85 2.78 -18.80
CA ALA A 176 8.00 3.02 -20.23
C ALA A 176 6.59 3.27 -20.78
N ALA A 177 6.35 4.49 -21.21
CA ALA A 177 5.13 4.85 -21.94
C ALA A 177 5.03 3.97 -23.18
N HIS A 178 4.00 3.18 -23.25
CA HIS A 178 3.58 2.46 -24.46
C HIS A 178 2.24 3.03 -24.90
#